data_9d0aab55e4124247515fdb2b05bbf3fb
#
_entry.id   9d0aab55e4124247515fdb2b05bbf3fb
#
_cell.length_a   1.000
_cell.length_b   1.000
_cell.length_c   1.000
_cell.angle_alpha   90.00
_cell.angle_beta   90.00
_cell.angle_gamma   90.00
#
_symmetry.space_group_name_H-M   'P 1'
#
loop_
_entity.id
_entity.type
_entity.pdbx_description
1 polymer ?
#
loop_
_entity_poly.entity_id
_entity_poly.type
_entity_poly.pdbx_seq_one_letter_code
_entity_poly.pdbx_strand_id
1 'polypeptide(L)'
;MSHAVDDALDRVRRPEYTGENRCLPCTAVNVVIAAVLAAAVGALWLPAGVAVLLASLAAIWLRGYLVPRTPALTKRYFPEWLLALFDTHEAAGTATDAAEAETDPVDVERILLSSSVLRERADGDLEVTPAFGERWRAEIETAKAEGTERETLAALLGADADDLRFSEFGTAFVALQDGIQVGRWESEAAFLADVGAARALEHRLDDWESYTPAQRGQLLSGLRLFVEECPDCGGPVRFGQEVVTSCCRSVDVVAVTCDSCEARLFEMDAPDELAA
;
A
#
# COMPACT_ATOMS: atom_id res chain seq x y z
N MET A 1 19.92 10.72 32.97
CA MET A 1 19.48 9.31 33.07
C MET A 1 18.44 8.96 31.99
N SER A 2 17.66 9.93 31.50
CA SER A 2 16.66 9.70 30.43
C SER A 2 17.27 9.23 29.10
N HIS A 3 18.26 9.92 28.57
CA HIS A 3 18.87 9.59 27.26
C HIS A 3 19.51 8.19 27.18
N ALA A 4 20.06 7.67 28.28
CA ALA A 4 20.67 6.32 28.26
C ALA A 4 19.61 5.20 28.25
N VAL A 5 18.43 5.46 28.79
CA VAL A 5 17.30 4.50 28.75
C VAL A 5 16.63 4.53 27.37
N ASP A 6 16.47 5.70 26.77
CA ASP A 6 15.91 5.87 25.43
C ASP A 6 16.82 5.21 24.38
N ASP A 7 18.14 5.42 24.46
CA ASP A 7 19.14 4.79 23.58
C ASP A 7 19.22 3.25 23.75
N ALA A 8 18.95 2.74 24.94
CA ALA A 8 18.86 1.31 25.20
C ALA A 8 17.55 0.70 24.67
N LEU A 9 16.43 1.42 24.78
CA LEU A 9 15.13 1.02 24.25
C LEU A 9 15.14 0.98 22.72
N ASP A 10 15.75 1.98 22.07
CA ASP A 10 15.84 2.05 20.60
C ASP A 10 16.70 0.91 20.03
N ARG A 11 17.73 0.45 20.74
CA ARG A 11 18.51 -0.73 20.36
C ARG A 11 17.74 -2.05 20.41
N VAL A 12 16.75 -2.13 21.29
CA VAL A 12 15.96 -3.34 21.52
C VAL A 12 14.69 -3.33 20.69
N ARG A 13 14.17 -2.14 20.40
CA ARG A 13 12.96 -1.93 19.62
C ARG A 13 13.20 -2.25 18.15
N ARG A 14 12.27 -2.96 17.55
CA ARG A 14 12.25 -3.30 16.12
C ARG A 14 11.06 -2.62 15.47
N PRO A 15 11.22 -1.40 14.93
CA PRO A 15 10.11 -0.65 14.30
C PRO A 15 9.44 -1.44 13.17
N GLU A 16 10.20 -2.28 12.48
CA GLU A 16 9.76 -3.14 11.38
C GLU A 16 8.65 -4.15 11.78
N TYR A 17 8.51 -4.45 13.09
CA TYR A 17 7.57 -5.45 13.61
C TYR A 17 6.70 -4.93 14.76
N THR A 18 6.76 -3.63 15.06
CA THR A 18 6.05 -3.00 16.18
C THR A 18 5.22 -1.81 15.73
N GLY A 19 4.26 -1.36 16.54
CA GLY A 19 3.35 -0.28 16.18
C GLY A 19 2.34 -0.73 15.13
N GLU A 20 2.18 0.06 14.10
CA GLU A 20 1.27 -0.21 12.97
C GLU A 20 1.75 -1.36 12.06
N ASN A 21 3.06 -1.62 12.04
CA ASN A 21 3.66 -2.75 11.31
C ASN A 21 3.52 -4.10 12.06
N ARG A 22 2.66 -4.18 13.07
CA ARG A 22 2.49 -5.38 13.88
C ARG A 22 1.63 -6.41 13.18
N CYS A 23 2.21 -7.55 12.82
CA CYS A 23 1.47 -8.70 12.34
C CYS A 23 0.63 -9.31 13.46
N LEU A 24 -0.70 -9.19 13.38
CA LEU A 24 -1.63 -9.74 14.37
C LEU A 24 -1.55 -11.27 14.52
N PRO A 25 -1.54 -12.08 13.42
CA PRO A 25 -1.35 -13.52 13.50
C PRO A 25 -0.07 -13.92 14.21
N CYS A 26 1.06 -13.29 13.85
CA CYS A 26 2.35 -13.56 14.48
C CYS A 26 2.35 -13.17 15.97
N THR A 27 1.68 -12.09 16.33
CA THR A 27 1.54 -11.66 17.72
C THR A 27 0.71 -12.67 18.53
N ALA A 28 -0.43 -13.13 17.97
CA ALA A 28 -1.29 -14.14 18.62
C ALA A 28 -0.53 -15.44 18.89
N VAL A 29 0.22 -15.95 17.92
CA VAL A 29 1.07 -17.13 18.07
C VAL A 29 2.09 -16.93 19.18
N ASN A 30 2.78 -15.81 19.20
CA ASN A 30 3.79 -15.51 20.21
C ASN A 30 3.18 -15.37 21.62
N VAL A 31 1.97 -14.84 21.74
CA VAL A 31 1.23 -14.78 23.02
C VAL A 31 0.85 -16.19 23.49
N VAL A 32 0.40 -17.07 22.60
CA VAL A 32 0.11 -18.47 22.94
C VAL A 32 1.38 -19.18 23.42
N ILE A 33 2.50 -19.02 22.72
CA ILE A 33 3.79 -19.57 23.14
C ILE A 33 4.19 -19.04 24.51
N ALA A 34 4.03 -17.73 24.76
CA ALA A 34 4.33 -17.12 26.05
C ALA A 34 3.46 -17.70 27.18
N ALA A 35 2.17 -17.91 26.93
CA ALA A 35 1.23 -18.50 27.90
C ALA A 35 1.60 -19.97 28.23
N VAL A 36 1.94 -20.78 27.21
CA VAL A 36 2.35 -22.17 27.40
C VAL A 36 3.66 -22.25 28.20
N LEU A 37 4.64 -21.43 27.87
CA LEU A 37 5.92 -21.37 28.61
C LEU A 37 5.70 -20.94 30.08
N ALA A 38 4.89 -19.91 30.29
CA ALA A 38 4.56 -19.44 31.62
C ALA A 38 3.82 -20.46 32.46
N ALA A 39 2.87 -21.20 31.85
CA ALA A 39 2.14 -22.29 32.51
C ALA A 39 3.07 -23.45 32.88
N ALA A 40 3.98 -23.87 31.98
CA ALA A 40 4.94 -24.92 32.23
C ALA A 40 5.90 -24.58 33.40
N VAL A 41 6.42 -23.36 33.42
CA VAL A 41 7.29 -22.90 34.52
C VAL A 41 6.49 -22.68 35.81
N GLY A 42 5.27 -22.11 35.70
CA GLY A 42 4.38 -21.85 36.81
C GLY A 42 3.90 -23.11 37.53
N ALA A 43 3.79 -24.23 36.83
CA ALA A 43 3.48 -25.53 37.41
C ALA A 43 4.60 -26.02 38.38
N LEU A 44 5.84 -25.59 38.18
CA LEU A 44 6.97 -25.89 39.09
C LEU A 44 7.09 -24.81 40.19
N TRP A 45 6.91 -23.57 39.84
CA TRP A 45 6.99 -22.42 40.76
C TRP A 45 6.23 -21.22 40.23
N LEU A 46 5.08 -20.93 40.83
CA LEU A 46 4.12 -19.91 40.39
C LEU A 46 4.76 -18.52 40.18
N PRO A 47 5.61 -17.96 41.09
CA PRO A 47 6.22 -16.66 40.87
C PRO A 47 7.13 -16.61 39.64
N ALA A 48 7.82 -17.70 39.30
CA ALA A 48 8.66 -17.79 38.12
C ALA A 48 7.79 -17.81 36.84
N GLY A 49 6.66 -18.53 36.86
CA GLY A 49 5.71 -18.51 35.75
C GLY A 49 5.19 -17.11 35.42
N VAL A 50 4.83 -16.36 36.47
CA VAL A 50 4.41 -14.96 36.30
C VAL A 50 5.55 -14.09 35.73
N ALA A 51 6.77 -14.25 36.23
CA ALA A 51 7.93 -13.51 35.73
C ALA A 51 8.21 -13.82 34.25
N VAL A 52 8.11 -15.09 33.83
CA VAL A 52 8.27 -15.53 32.43
C VAL A 52 7.18 -14.89 31.55
N LEU A 53 5.91 -14.87 32.00
CA LEU A 53 4.83 -14.26 31.25
C LEU A 53 5.08 -12.77 31.01
N LEU A 54 5.41 -12.03 32.08
CA LEU A 54 5.67 -10.60 31.99
C LEU A 54 6.86 -10.27 31.09
N ALA A 55 7.95 -11.03 31.21
CA ALA A 55 9.13 -10.87 30.37
C ALA A 55 8.82 -11.18 28.89
N SER A 56 8.03 -12.22 28.62
CA SER A 56 7.60 -12.60 27.27
C SER A 56 6.70 -11.53 26.65
N LEU A 57 5.72 -11.01 27.39
CA LEU A 57 4.85 -9.94 26.92
C LEU A 57 5.64 -8.64 26.67
N ALA A 58 6.59 -8.30 27.51
CA ALA A 58 7.49 -7.17 27.29
C ALA A 58 8.35 -7.35 26.02
N ALA A 59 8.86 -8.56 25.78
CA ALA A 59 9.61 -8.86 24.57
C ALA A 59 8.74 -8.77 23.30
N ILE A 60 7.51 -9.27 23.34
CA ILE A 60 6.53 -9.17 22.24
C ILE A 60 6.18 -7.69 21.99
N TRP A 61 6.02 -6.89 23.06
CA TRP A 61 5.69 -5.47 22.93
C TRP A 61 6.83 -4.66 22.30
N LEU A 62 8.09 -4.93 22.71
CA LEU A 62 9.29 -4.20 22.27
C LEU A 62 9.81 -4.66 20.90
N ARG A 63 9.69 -5.95 20.57
CA ARG A 63 10.28 -6.56 19.37
C ARG A 63 9.26 -7.05 18.36
N GLY A 64 7.96 -7.10 18.70
CA GLY A 64 6.90 -7.65 17.87
C GLY A 64 6.84 -9.18 17.87
N TYR A 65 7.88 -9.89 18.36
CA TYR A 65 7.94 -11.35 18.41
C TYR A 65 8.73 -11.84 19.64
N LEU A 66 8.39 -13.05 20.12
CA LEU A 66 9.11 -13.74 21.18
C LEU A 66 10.16 -14.71 20.60
N VAL A 67 9.79 -15.43 19.53
CA VAL A 67 10.64 -16.41 18.86
C VAL A 67 11.07 -15.84 17.50
N PRO A 68 12.40 -15.71 17.24
CA PRO A 68 12.91 -15.36 15.93
C PRO A 68 12.44 -16.41 14.90
N ARG A 69 12.08 -15.97 13.69
CA ARG A 69 11.54 -16.81 12.61
C ARG A 69 10.12 -17.35 12.83
N THR A 70 9.32 -16.78 13.73
CA THR A 70 7.87 -17.08 13.83
C THR A 70 7.17 -17.01 12.47
N PRO A 71 7.46 -16.04 11.56
CA PRO A 71 6.87 -16.02 10.23
C PRO A 71 7.06 -17.31 9.43
N ALA A 72 8.27 -17.88 9.47
CA ALA A 72 8.56 -19.14 8.77
C ALA A 72 7.80 -20.33 9.38
N LEU A 73 7.58 -20.29 10.69
CA LEU A 73 6.80 -21.31 11.39
C LEU A 73 5.32 -21.23 11.04
N THR A 74 4.79 -20.01 11.00
CA THR A 74 3.39 -19.75 10.66
C THR A 74 3.08 -20.22 9.23
N LYS A 75 3.91 -19.86 8.25
CA LYS A 75 3.80 -20.32 6.84
C LYS A 75 3.81 -21.84 6.71
N ARG A 76 4.58 -22.55 7.53
CA ARG A 76 4.76 -24.00 7.41
C ARG A 76 3.67 -24.83 8.08
N TYR A 77 3.05 -24.34 9.15
CA TYR A 77 2.17 -25.13 10.01
C TYR A 77 0.74 -24.63 10.10
N PHE A 78 0.47 -23.40 9.65
CA PHE A 78 -0.88 -22.87 9.68
C PHE A 78 -1.59 -23.17 8.35
N PRO A 79 -2.76 -23.81 8.40
CA PRO A 79 -3.58 -24.02 7.21
C PRO A 79 -4.16 -22.68 6.73
N GLU A 80 -4.37 -22.55 5.43
CA GLU A 80 -4.85 -21.34 4.77
C GLU A 80 -6.15 -20.79 5.36
N TRP A 81 -7.10 -21.68 5.76
CA TRP A 81 -8.35 -21.26 6.39
C TRP A 81 -8.15 -20.52 7.73
N LEU A 82 -7.06 -20.84 8.46
CA LEU A 82 -6.75 -20.16 9.72
C LEU A 82 -6.06 -18.82 9.45
N LEU A 83 -5.26 -18.72 8.40
CA LEU A 83 -4.68 -17.46 7.96
C LEU A 83 -5.77 -16.53 7.43
N ALA A 84 -6.73 -17.03 6.67
CA ALA A 84 -7.89 -16.29 6.18
C ALA A 84 -8.77 -15.71 7.31
N LEU A 85 -8.78 -16.30 8.51
CA LEU A 85 -9.47 -15.73 9.66
C LEU A 85 -8.84 -14.42 10.18
N PHE A 86 -7.58 -14.20 9.85
CA PHE A 86 -6.82 -12.99 10.18
C PHE A 86 -6.66 -12.04 8.98
N ASP A 87 -7.11 -12.44 7.79
CA ASP A 87 -7.13 -11.63 6.56
C ASP A 87 -8.23 -10.53 6.60
N THR A 88 -8.84 -10.26 7.76
CA THR A 88 -9.67 -9.06 7.95
C THR A 88 -8.85 -7.75 7.94
N HIS A 89 -7.55 -7.86 7.70
CA HIS A 89 -6.65 -6.75 7.51
C HIS A 89 -5.86 -6.93 6.20
N GLU A 90 -6.36 -6.26 5.18
CA GLU A 90 -5.53 -5.71 4.13
C GLU A 90 -4.90 -6.75 3.18
N ALA A 91 -5.59 -7.07 2.21
CA ALA A 91 -5.34 -6.33 0.97
C ALA A 91 -5.08 -4.89 1.41
N ALA A 92 -3.89 -4.36 1.19
CA ALA A 92 -3.64 -2.93 1.27
C ALA A 92 -4.51 -2.28 0.19
N GLY A 93 -5.82 -2.44 0.41
CA GLY A 93 -6.86 -1.77 -0.31
C GLY A 93 -6.65 -0.31 -0.06
N THR A 94 -6.42 0.39 -1.09
CA THR A 94 -6.47 1.84 -1.16
C THR A 94 -7.66 2.31 -0.33
N ALA A 95 -7.63 3.50 0.25
CA ALA A 95 -8.80 4.13 0.86
C ALA A 95 -10.01 4.16 -0.09
N THR A 96 -9.78 3.86 -1.36
CA THR A 96 -10.72 3.50 -2.41
C THR A 96 -11.61 2.32 -2.02
N ASP A 97 -11.13 1.25 -1.36
CA ASP A 97 -11.97 0.05 -1.11
C ASP A 97 -13.14 0.31 -0.16
N ALA A 98 -12.99 1.22 0.81
CA ALA A 98 -14.11 1.59 1.70
C ALA A 98 -15.12 2.51 0.99
N ALA A 99 -14.67 3.32 0.02
CA ALA A 99 -15.52 4.17 -0.81
C ALA A 99 -16.06 3.42 -2.03
N GLU A 100 -15.36 2.40 -2.52
CA GLU A 100 -15.76 1.53 -3.63
C GLU A 100 -16.97 0.65 -3.28
N ALA A 101 -17.17 0.29 -2.00
CA ALA A 101 -18.29 -0.53 -1.57
C ALA A 101 -19.68 0.10 -1.77
N GLU A 102 -19.78 1.42 -2.04
CA GLU A 102 -21.03 2.16 -2.25
C GLU A 102 -21.13 2.83 -3.64
N THR A 103 -20.11 2.71 -4.50
CA THR A 103 -20.09 3.39 -5.79
C THR A 103 -20.17 2.37 -6.93
N ASP A 104 -21.10 2.55 -7.88
CA ASP A 104 -21.15 1.73 -9.08
C ASP A 104 -19.81 1.83 -9.84
N PRO A 105 -19.15 0.68 -10.09
CA PRO A 105 -17.87 0.67 -10.78
C PRO A 105 -18.01 1.22 -12.19
N VAL A 106 -17.02 2.01 -12.64
CA VAL A 106 -16.98 2.50 -14.00
C VAL A 106 -16.23 1.51 -14.90
N ASP A 107 -16.64 1.44 -16.14
CA ASP A 107 -15.92 0.72 -17.18
C ASP A 107 -14.71 1.58 -17.62
N VAL A 108 -13.60 1.42 -16.90
CA VAL A 108 -12.37 2.21 -17.07
C VAL A 108 -11.84 2.09 -18.51
N GLU A 109 -11.75 0.86 -19.02
CA GLU A 109 -11.25 0.61 -20.38
C GLU A 109 -12.08 1.34 -21.42
N ARG A 110 -13.41 1.17 -21.36
CA ARG A 110 -14.32 1.80 -22.31
C ARG A 110 -14.24 3.33 -22.28
N ILE A 111 -14.14 3.92 -21.09
CA ILE A 111 -14.04 5.39 -20.94
C ILE A 111 -12.73 5.88 -21.55
N LEU A 112 -11.61 5.25 -21.23
CA LEU A 112 -10.30 5.65 -21.71
C LEU A 112 -10.13 5.44 -23.23
N LEU A 113 -10.71 4.38 -23.79
CA LEU A 113 -10.75 4.16 -25.25
C LEU A 113 -11.63 5.20 -25.96
N SER A 114 -12.88 5.42 -25.47
CA SER A 114 -13.81 6.34 -26.11
C SER A 114 -13.34 7.80 -26.10
N SER A 115 -12.56 8.16 -25.07
CA SER A 115 -11.94 9.49 -24.95
C SER A 115 -10.60 9.63 -25.69
N SER A 116 -10.13 8.57 -26.36
CA SER A 116 -8.83 8.53 -27.04
C SER A 116 -7.64 8.80 -26.09
N VAL A 117 -7.78 8.43 -24.84
CA VAL A 117 -6.69 8.35 -23.86
C VAL A 117 -5.87 7.08 -24.13
N LEU A 118 -6.57 5.96 -24.28
CA LEU A 118 -6.00 4.70 -24.75
C LEU A 118 -6.36 4.43 -26.21
N ARG A 119 -5.59 3.57 -26.83
CA ARG A 119 -5.89 2.97 -28.12
C ARG A 119 -5.49 1.50 -28.14
N GLU A 120 -6.19 0.72 -28.94
CA GLU A 120 -5.82 -0.68 -29.20
C GLU A 120 -4.71 -0.74 -30.26
N ARG A 121 -3.69 -1.52 -29.99
CA ARG A 121 -2.59 -1.85 -30.90
C ARG A 121 -3.03 -2.97 -31.86
N ALA A 122 -2.23 -3.19 -32.89
CA ALA A 122 -2.48 -4.23 -33.88
C ALA A 122 -2.39 -5.67 -33.33
N ASP A 123 -1.73 -5.86 -32.21
CA ASP A 123 -1.61 -7.13 -31.47
C ASP A 123 -2.73 -7.36 -30.46
N GLY A 124 -3.64 -6.38 -30.30
CA GLY A 124 -4.75 -6.42 -29.34
C GLY A 124 -4.45 -5.82 -27.97
N ASP A 125 -3.20 -5.42 -27.73
CA ASP A 125 -2.82 -4.75 -26.49
C ASP A 125 -3.28 -3.28 -26.47
N LEU A 126 -3.47 -2.74 -25.27
CA LEU A 126 -3.78 -1.34 -25.06
C LEU A 126 -2.51 -0.53 -24.83
N GLU A 127 -2.50 0.69 -25.35
CA GLU A 127 -1.44 1.66 -25.09
C GLU A 127 -1.98 3.06 -24.94
N VAL A 128 -1.28 3.90 -24.20
CA VAL A 128 -1.59 5.35 -24.08
C VAL A 128 -1.33 6.02 -25.43
N THR A 129 -2.26 6.85 -25.88
CA THR A 129 -2.05 7.64 -27.10
C THR A 129 -0.89 8.62 -26.90
N PRO A 130 -0.01 8.84 -27.91
CA PRO A 130 1.14 9.73 -27.78
C PRO A 130 0.77 11.14 -27.30
N ALA A 131 -0.33 11.67 -27.81
CA ALA A 131 -0.79 13.02 -27.44
C ALA A 131 -1.20 13.10 -25.96
N PHE A 132 -1.87 12.05 -25.43
CA PHE A 132 -2.21 12.02 -24.00
C PHE A 132 -0.96 11.78 -23.13
N GLY A 133 -0.07 10.87 -23.52
CA GLY A 133 1.16 10.59 -22.78
C GLY A 133 2.08 11.81 -22.65
N GLU A 134 2.23 12.60 -23.73
CA GLU A 134 2.97 13.87 -23.69
C GLU A 134 2.32 14.88 -22.74
N ARG A 135 0.98 14.98 -22.80
CA ARG A 135 0.25 15.88 -21.89
C ARG A 135 0.40 15.42 -20.44
N TRP A 136 0.22 14.14 -20.16
CA TRP A 136 0.34 13.57 -18.83
C TRP A 136 1.70 13.87 -18.19
N ARG A 137 2.79 13.61 -18.92
CA ARG A 137 4.15 13.96 -18.48
C ARG A 137 4.31 15.45 -18.22
N ALA A 138 3.81 16.29 -19.11
CA ALA A 138 3.86 17.74 -18.93
C ALA A 138 3.12 18.22 -17.67
N GLU A 139 1.98 17.60 -17.36
CA GLU A 139 1.21 17.93 -16.14
C GLU A 139 1.92 17.46 -14.86
N ILE A 140 2.59 16.30 -14.89
CA ILE A 140 3.43 15.85 -13.77
C ILE A 140 4.54 16.87 -13.50
N GLU A 141 5.30 17.25 -14.53
CA GLU A 141 6.39 18.20 -14.37
C GLU A 141 5.90 19.59 -13.94
N THR A 142 4.73 20.01 -14.43
CA THR A 142 4.12 21.29 -14.03
C THR A 142 3.71 21.25 -12.55
N ALA A 143 3.03 20.18 -12.11
CA ALA A 143 2.63 20.03 -10.72
C ALA A 143 3.82 20.05 -9.77
N LYS A 144 4.89 19.29 -10.10
CA LYS A 144 6.15 19.27 -9.34
C LYS A 144 6.83 20.64 -9.28
N ALA A 145 6.90 21.34 -10.41
CA ALA A 145 7.57 22.64 -10.49
C ALA A 145 6.81 23.73 -9.72
N GLU A 146 5.49 23.67 -9.69
CA GLU A 146 4.63 24.64 -9.03
C GLU A 146 4.31 24.24 -7.58
N GLY A 147 4.53 22.99 -7.18
CA GLY A 147 4.17 22.45 -5.86
C GLY A 147 2.67 22.39 -5.66
N THR A 148 1.91 22.03 -6.69
CA THR A 148 0.43 22.05 -6.71
C THR A 148 -0.21 20.67 -6.59
N GLU A 149 0.54 19.66 -6.13
CA GLU A 149 0.06 18.28 -5.97
C GLU A 149 -1.05 18.19 -4.93
N ARG A 150 -0.92 18.96 -3.86
CA ARG A 150 -1.89 19.00 -2.76
C ARG A 150 -3.21 19.61 -3.21
N GLU A 151 -3.16 20.72 -3.94
CA GLU A 151 -4.31 21.42 -4.49
C GLU A 151 -5.05 20.52 -5.50
N THR A 152 -4.31 19.78 -6.32
CA THR A 152 -4.88 18.82 -7.26
C THR A 152 -5.61 17.69 -6.52
N LEU A 153 -5.00 17.13 -5.48
CA LEU A 153 -5.66 16.10 -4.66
C LEU A 153 -6.90 16.65 -3.94
N ALA A 154 -6.81 17.87 -3.39
CA ALA A 154 -7.92 18.51 -2.73
C ALA A 154 -9.12 18.69 -3.68
N ALA A 155 -8.87 19.13 -4.92
CA ALA A 155 -9.90 19.25 -5.95
C ALA A 155 -10.52 17.87 -6.31
N LEU A 156 -9.71 16.80 -6.38
CA LEU A 156 -10.20 15.43 -6.63
C LEU A 156 -11.14 14.94 -5.52
N LEU A 157 -10.82 15.25 -4.27
CA LEU A 157 -11.56 14.82 -3.09
C LEU A 157 -12.71 15.75 -2.72
N GLY A 158 -12.78 16.96 -3.30
CA GLY A 158 -13.70 18.00 -2.86
C GLY A 158 -13.38 18.54 -1.46
N ALA A 159 -12.09 18.56 -1.09
CA ALA A 159 -11.57 18.94 0.21
C ALA A 159 -10.83 20.28 0.16
N ASP A 160 -10.48 20.84 1.34
CA ASP A 160 -9.59 21.99 1.44
C ASP A 160 -8.12 21.49 1.45
N ALA A 161 -7.27 22.11 0.65
CA ALA A 161 -5.85 21.74 0.56
C ALA A 161 -5.12 21.95 1.89
N ASP A 162 -5.51 22.92 2.70
CA ASP A 162 -4.90 23.21 4.00
C ASP A 162 -5.18 22.13 5.04
N ASP A 163 -6.24 21.34 4.87
CA ASP A 163 -6.61 20.23 5.76
C ASP A 163 -5.85 18.93 5.42
N LEU A 164 -5.25 18.86 4.21
CA LEU A 164 -4.51 17.68 3.78
C LEU A 164 -3.08 17.65 4.35
N ARG A 165 -2.67 16.48 4.80
CA ARG A 165 -1.30 16.18 5.24
C ARG A 165 -0.81 14.93 4.56
N PHE A 166 0.45 14.96 4.12
CA PHE A 166 1.10 13.78 3.56
C PHE A 166 2.01 13.11 4.57
N SER A 167 2.09 11.80 4.50
CA SER A 167 2.95 10.97 5.36
C SER A 167 3.42 9.74 4.58
N GLU A 168 4.59 9.23 4.93
CA GLU A 168 5.13 8.00 4.38
C GLU A 168 5.02 6.88 5.41
N PHE A 169 4.53 5.71 4.98
CA PHE A 169 4.48 4.48 5.76
C PHE A 169 5.19 3.35 5.01
N GLY A 170 6.43 3.07 5.35
CA GLY A 170 7.28 2.17 4.59
C GLY A 170 7.55 2.76 3.21
N THR A 171 7.08 2.12 2.16
CA THR A 171 7.11 2.61 0.77
C THR A 171 5.83 3.33 0.37
N ALA A 172 4.75 3.17 1.13
CA ALA A 172 3.46 3.75 0.81
C ALA A 172 3.43 5.26 1.09
N PHE A 173 2.83 6.00 0.19
CA PHE A 173 2.53 7.43 0.33
C PHE A 173 1.06 7.61 0.70
N VAL A 174 0.78 8.39 1.75
CA VAL A 174 -0.55 8.49 2.35
C VAL A 174 -0.97 9.94 2.48
N ALA A 175 -2.22 10.24 2.10
CA ALA A 175 -2.88 11.51 2.37
C ALA A 175 -3.85 11.36 3.54
N LEU A 176 -3.76 12.30 4.48
CA LEU A 176 -4.60 12.37 5.67
C LEU A 176 -5.38 13.69 5.66
N GLN A 177 -6.66 13.63 6.01
CA GLN A 177 -7.51 14.79 6.30
C GLN A 177 -8.02 14.65 7.73
N ASP A 178 -7.72 15.60 8.60
CA ASP A 178 -8.07 15.54 10.04
C ASP A 178 -7.59 14.25 10.75
N GLY A 179 -6.47 13.68 10.29
CA GLY A 179 -5.92 12.42 10.82
C GLY A 179 -6.60 11.16 10.29
N ILE A 180 -7.58 11.30 9.39
CA ILE A 180 -8.23 10.18 8.69
C ILE A 180 -7.56 10.00 7.34
N GLN A 181 -7.23 8.77 6.97
CA GLN A 181 -6.66 8.43 5.68
C GLN A 181 -7.71 8.64 4.57
N VAL A 182 -7.41 9.49 3.60
CA VAL A 182 -8.27 9.82 2.46
C VAL A 182 -7.66 9.42 1.12
N GLY A 183 -6.40 9.00 1.13
CA GLY A 183 -5.70 8.48 -0.05
C GLY A 183 -4.48 7.66 0.36
N ARG A 184 -4.16 6.63 -0.43
CA ARG A 184 -2.98 5.79 -0.26
C ARG A 184 -2.48 5.35 -1.63
N TRP A 185 -1.18 5.44 -1.83
CA TRP A 185 -0.47 5.01 -3.03
C TRP A 185 0.68 4.11 -2.65
N GLU A 186 1.09 3.26 -3.55
CA GLU A 186 2.21 2.34 -3.38
C GLU A 186 3.54 3.08 -3.14
N SER A 187 3.63 4.31 -3.70
CA SER A 187 4.77 5.22 -3.55
C SER A 187 4.38 6.66 -3.86
N GLU A 188 5.27 7.62 -3.58
CA GLU A 188 5.13 9.01 -4.02
C GLU A 188 5.09 9.12 -5.56
N ALA A 189 5.84 8.27 -6.28
CA ALA A 189 5.80 8.23 -7.73
C ALA A 189 4.40 7.84 -8.27
N ALA A 190 3.70 6.90 -7.60
CA ALA A 190 2.32 6.55 -7.94
C ALA A 190 1.36 7.72 -7.71
N PHE A 191 1.53 8.45 -6.62
CA PHE A 191 0.77 9.67 -6.34
C PHE A 191 1.00 10.75 -7.41
N LEU A 192 2.25 11.00 -7.79
CA LEU A 192 2.60 11.96 -8.85
C LEU A 192 2.00 11.58 -10.21
N ALA A 193 1.96 10.25 -10.52
CA ALA A 193 1.29 9.75 -11.72
C ALA A 193 -0.19 10.15 -11.72
N ASP A 194 -0.89 9.92 -10.60
CA ASP A 194 -2.31 10.24 -10.45
C ASP A 194 -2.58 11.75 -10.53
N VAL A 195 -1.74 12.59 -9.90
CA VAL A 195 -1.83 14.05 -9.97
C VAL A 195 -1.76 14.53 -11.42
N GLY A 196 -0.75 14.08 -12.18
CA GLY A 196 -0.62 14.47 -13.57
C GLY A 196 -1.74 13.92 -14.45
N ALA A 197 -2.16 12.66 -14.22
CA ALA A 197 -3.26 12.03 -14.95
C ALA A 197 -4.58 12.76 -14.72
N ALA A 198 -4.88 13.17 -13.48
CA ALA A 198 -6.09 13.91 -13.13
C ALA A 198 -6.19 15.22 -13.91
N ARG A 199 -5.11 16.01 -13.92
CA ARG A 199 -5.03 17.26 -14.68
C ARG A 199 -5.15 17.03 -16.19
N ALA A 200 -4.54 15.98 -16.72
CA ALA A 200 -4.64 15.64 -18.14
C ALA A 200 -6.05 15.15 -18.51
N LEU A 201 -6.71 14.36 -17.65
CA LEU A 201 -8.08 13.87 -17.87
C LEU A 201 -9.13 14.99 -17.76
N GLU A 202 -8.97 15.94 -16.84
CA GLU A 202 -9.85 17.11 -16.73
C GLU A 202 -9.94 17.89 -18.04
N HIS A 203 -8.84 17.95 -18.80
CA HIS A 203 -8.82 18.58 -20.12
C HIS A 203 -9.33 17.67 -21.24
N ARG A 204 -9.48 16.37 -20.98
CA ARG A 204 -9.79 15.38 -22.02
C ARG A 204 -11.21 14.86 -21.94
N LEU A 205 -11.77 14.76 -20.73
CA LEU A 205 -13.11 14.27 -20.43
C LEU A 205 -14.04 15.46 -20.15
N ASP A 206 -14.99 15.71 -21.04
CA ASP A 206 -15.97 16.80 -20.88
C ASP A 206 -16.86 16.61 -19.63
N ASP A 207 -17.00 15.36 -19.18
CA ASP A 207 -17.82 14.94 -18.04
C ASP A 207 -16.99 14.62 -16.77
N TRP A 208 -15.71 15.02 -16.72
CA TRP A 208 -14.79 14.72 -15.60
C TRP A 208 -15.39 15.07 -14.23
N GLU A 209 -16.06 16.20 -14.12
CA GLU A 209 -16.67 16.64 -12.87
C GLU A 209 -17.89 15.80 -12.45
N SER A 210 -18.48 15.03 -13.37
CA SER A 210 -19.60 14.14 -13.07
C SER A 210 -19.19 12.85 -12.35
N TYR A 211 -17.92 12.45 -12.45
CA TYR A 211 -17.39 11.29 -11.74
C TYR A 211 -17.21 11.57 -10.26
N THR A 212 -17.60 10.62 -9.44
CA THR A 212 -17.32 10.67 -7.99
C THR A 212 -15.82 10.54 -7.72
N PRO A 213 -15.31 10.97 -6.54
CA PRO A 213 -13.91 10.77 -6.18
C PRO A 213 -13.43 9.31 -6.34
N ALA A 214 -14.26 8.33 -5.97
CA ALA A 214 -13.95 6.91 -6.13
C ALA A 214 -13.82 6.50 -7.61
N GLN A 215 -14.74 6.95 -8.46
CA GLN A 215 -14.69 6.67 -9.90
C GLN A 215 -13.48 7.33 -10.58
N ARG A 216 -13.14 8.56 -10.18
CA ARG A 216 -11.89 9.21 -10.62
C ARG A 216 -10.67 8.39 -10.19
N GLY A 217 -10.66 7.89 -8.95
CA GLY A 217 -9.59 7.02 -8.45
C GLY A 217 -9.42 5.74 -9.27
N GLN A 218 -10.52 5.10 -9.71
CA GLN A 218 -10.47 3.92 -10.59
C GLN A 218 -9.83 4.26 -11.95
N LEU A 219 -10.19 5.39 -12.57
CA LEU A 219 -9.60 5.82 -13.83
C LEU A 219 -8.09 6.11 -13.68
N LEU A 220 -7.69 6.78 -12.59
CA LEU A 220 -6.30 7.11 -12.31
C LEU A 220 -5.46 5.85 -12.03
N SER A 221 -5.96 4.95 -11.19
CA SER A 221 -5.31 3.68 -10.90
C SER A 221 -5.12 2.83 -12.15
N GLY A 222 -6.14 2.74 -13.02
CA GLY A 222 -6.04 2.04 -14.29
C GLY A 222 -4.98 2.61 -15.23
N LEU A 223 -4.80 3.94 -15.24
CA LEU A 223 -3.77 4.59 -16.06
C LEU A 223 -2.35 4.28 -15.59
N ARG A 224 -2.13 4.01 -14.29
CA ARG A 224 -0.80 3.68 -13.76
C ARG A 224 -0.20 2.41 -14.37
N LEU A 225 -1.02 1.51 -14.95
CA LEU A 225 -0.56 0.36 -15.70
C LEU A 225 0.23 0.73 -16.97
N PHE A 226 0.04 1.94 -17.49
CA PHE A 226 0.61 2.40 -18.75
C PHE A 226 1.71 3.46 -18.55
N VAL A 227 2.22 3.62 -17.33
CA VAL A 227 3.34 4.54 -17.07
C VAL A 227 4.63 3.94 -17.65
N GLU A 228 5.27 4.66 -18.57
CA GLU A 228 6.53 4.24 -19.20
C GLU A 228 7.77 4.81 -18.53
N GLU A 229 7.65 6.02 -17.96
CA GLU A 229 8.73 6.73 -17.26
C GLU A 229 8.29 7.07 -15.83
N CYS A 230 9.17 6.84 -14.88
CA CYS A 230 8.88 7.11 -13.46
C CYS A 230 8.62 8.62 -13.24
N PRO A 231 7.46 8.99 -12.67
CA PRO A 231 7.11 10.38 -12.40
C PRO A 231 8.07 11.09 -11.43
N ASP A 232 8.73 10.34 -10.57
CA ASP A 232 9.67 10.88 -9.59
C ASP A 232 11.07 11.07 -10.18
N CYS A 233 11.70 10.00 -10.69
CA CYS A 233 13.12 10.02 -11.10
C CYS A 233 13.36 10.02 -12.61
N GLY A 234 12.31 9.87 -13.46
CA GLY A 234 12.44 9.79 -14.92
C GLY A 234 13.05 8.48 -15.43
N GLY A 235 13.27 7.49 -14.55
CA GLY A 235 13.80 6.19 -14.96
C GLY A 235 12.76 5.32 -15.69
N PRO A 236 13.21 4.27 -16.42
CA PRO A 236 12.30 3.36 -17.11
C PRO A 236 11.47 2.57 -16.13
N VAL A 237 10.24 2.29 -16.51
CA VAL A 237 9.27 1.52 -15.72
C VAL A 237 9.05 0.16 -16.35
N ARG A 238 8.96 -0.86 -15.51
CA ARG A 238 8.79 -2.25 -15.89
C ARG A 238 7.44 -2.77 -15.36
N PHE A 239 6.70 -3.43 -16.24
CA PHE A 239 5.56 -4.26 -15.88
C PHE A 239 6.03 -5.70 -15.69
N GLY A 240 5.59 -6.38 -14.63
CA GLY A 240 5.99 -7.77 -14.38
C GLY A 240 5.16 -8.45 -13.31
N GLN A 241 5.31 -9.77 -13.26
CA GLN A 241 4.82 -10.59 -12.16
C GLN A 241 5.91 -10.70 -11.10
N GLU A 242 5.54 -10.53 -9.86
CA GLU A 242 6.44 -10.62 -8.72
C GLU A 242 5.79 -11.42 -7.59
N VAL A 243 6.59 -12.06 -6.76
CA VAL A 243 6.10 -12.72 -5.54
C VAL A 243 6.36 -11.80 -4.36
N VAL A 244 5.32 -11.17 -3.87
CA VAL A 244 5.40 -10.38 -2.64
C VAL A 244 5.27 -11.30 -1.45
N THR A 245 6.27 -11.26 -0.58
CA THR A 245 6.33 -12.12 0.59
C THR A 245 6.14 -11.29 1.86
N SER A 246 4.97 -11.40 2.46
CA SER A 246 4.71 -10.89 3.81
C SER A 246 5.20 -11.86 4.88
N CYS A 247 5.08 -11.49 6.16
CA CYS A 247 5.45 -12.35 7.28
C CYS A 247 4.65 -13.68 7.34
N CYS A 248 3.43 -13.71 6.78
CA CYS A 248 2.52 -14.86 6.87
C CYS A 248 2.15 -15.47 5.52
N ARG A 249 2.29 -14.74 4.42
CA ARG A 249 1.81 -15.13 3.09
C ARG A 249 2.82 -14.77 2.01
N SER A 250 2.84 -15.54 0.94
CA SER A 250 3.45 -15.16 -0.33
C SER A 250 2.33 -15.09 -1.35
N VAL A 251 2.20 -13.98 -2.04
CA VAL A 251 1.18 -13.71 -3.05
C VAL A 251 1.88 -13.37 -4.34
N ASP A 252 1.42 -13.98 -5.43
CA ASP A 252 1.81 -13.57 -6.76
C ASP A 252 1.07 -12.27 -7.09
N VAL A 253 1.81 -11.24 -7.46
CA VAL A 253 1.25 -9.94 -7.81
C VAL A 253 1.67 -9.54 -9.21
N VAL A 254 0.82 -8.78 -9.87
CA VAL A 254 1.17 -8.00 -11.04
C VAL A 254 1.58 -6.63 -10.57
N ALA A 255 2.74 -6.17 -11.01
CA ALA A 255 3.33 -4.94 -10.53
C ALA A 255 3.92 -4.07 -11.65
N VAL A 256 3.84 -2.75 -11.45
CA VAL A 256 4.52 -1.73 -12.24
C VAL A 256 5.56 -1.05 -11.35
N THR A 257 6.83 -1.20 -11.68
CA THR A 257 7.95 -0.79 -10.82
C THR A 257 9.01 -0.04 -11.62
N CYS A 258 9.55 1.03 -11.06
CA CYS A 258 10.69 1.75 -11.64
C CYS A 258 11.98 0.95 -11.50
N ASP A 259 12.74 0.78 -12.59
CA ASP A 259 14.02 0.09 -12.57
C ASP A 259 15.17 0.91 -11.94
N SER A 260 14.98 2.23 -11.78
CA SER A 260 16.03 3.14 -11.28
C SER A 260 15.92 3.44 -9.79
N CYS A 261 14.70 3.71 -9.28
CA CYS A 261 14.49 4.07 -7.87
C CYS A 261 13.64 3.03 -7.10
N GLU A 262 13.25 1.93 -7.76
CA GLU A 262 12.45 0.84 -7.18
C GLU A 262 11.05 1.28 -6.68
N ALA A 263 10.61 2.51 -7.02
CA ALA A 263 9.29 2.98 -6.68
C ALA A 263 8.21 2.10 -7.32
N ARG A 264 7.26 1.63 -6.51
CA ARG A 264 6.10 0.87 -6.95
C ARG A 264 5.03 1.85 -7.43
N LEU A 265 4.58 1.71 -8.68
CA LEU A 265 3.56 2.56 -9.29
C LEU A 265 2.18 1.94 -9.26
N PHE A 266 2.14 0.59 -9.33
CA PHE A 266 0.91 -0.19 -9.29
C PHE A 266 1.20 -1.59 -8.76
N GLU A 267 0.26 -2.15 -8.01
CA GLU A 267 0.31 -3.54 -7.55
C GLU A 267 -1.12 -4.08 -7.41
N MET A 268 -1.34 -5.28 -7.91
CA MET A 268 -2.59 -6.02 -7.69
C MET A 268 -2.29 -7.51 -7.58
N ASP A 269 -3.14 -8.25 -6.88
CA ASP A 269 -3.06 -9.71 -6.84
C ASP A 269 -3.16 -10.29 -8.25
N ALA A 270 -2.26 -11.21 -8.58
CA ALA A 270 -2.29 -11.85 -9.89
C ALA A 270 -3.59 -12.67 -10.01
N PRO A 271 -4.34 -12.54 -11.14
CA PRO A 271 -5.48 -13.41 -11.40
C PRO A 271 -5.04 -14.88 -11.40
N ASP A 272 -5.93 -15.78 -10.92
CA ASP A 272 -5.65 -17.23 -10.83
C ASP A 272 -5.18 -17.85 -12.16
N GLU A 273 -5.54 -17.25 -13.28
CA GLU A 273 -5.13 -17.67 -14.64
C GLU A 273 -3.65 -17.40 -14.93
N LEU A 274 -3.02 -16.48 -14.21
CA LEU A 274 -1.61 -16.10 -14.34
C LEU A 274 -0.73 -16.69 -13.23
N ALA A 275 -1.33 -17.28 -12.19
CA ALA A 275 -0.65 -17.87 -11.02
C ALA A 275 -0.22 -19.33 -11.25
N ALA A 276 0.20 -19.72 -12.48
CA ALA A 276 0.56 -21.11 -12.85
C ALA A 276 2.05 -21.26 -13.17
#